data_a5b044e283ee3bce587670d3db88765d
#
_entry.id   a5b044e283ee3bce587670d3db88765d
#
_cell.length_a   1.000
_cell.length_b   1.000
_cell.length_c   1.000
_cell.angle_alpha   90.00
_cell.angle_beta   90.00
_cell.angle_gamma   90.00
#
_symmetry.space_group_name_H-M   'P 1'
#
loop_
_entity.id
_entity.type
_entity.pdbx_description
1 polymer ?
#
loop_
_entity_poly.entity_id
_entity_poly.type
_entity_poly.pdbx_seq_one_letter_code
_entity_poly.pdbx_strand_id
1 'polypeptide(L)'
;MRLVGVMLGSENPKELGAFYTKVLGKAGWENGDWFGFDVGTGNLMVGPHSEVKGKSDAPGRIITNFEAVDVQAEFERIKALGAEVVAVPYQPDKETSPKVWLATFADPDGNYFQLASPWES
;
A
#
# COMPACT_ATOMS: atom_id res chain seq x y z
N MET A 1 -9.14 22.77 -1.05
CA MET A 1 -9.05 21.44 -0.39
C MET A 1 -8.22 20.51 -1.29
N ARG A 2 -7.35 19.70 -0.69
CA ARG A 2 -6.55 18.74 -1.43
C ARG A 2 -6.26 17.51 -0.56
N LEU A 3 -6.14 16.36 -1.19
CA LEU A 3 -5.77 15.14 -0.49
C LEU A 3 -4.26 15.15 -0.24
N VAL A 4 -3.85 15.07 1.04
CA VAL A 4 -2.43 15.09 1.40
C VAL A 4 -1.91 13.73 1.85
N GLY A 5 -2.79 12.81 2.20
CA GLY A 5 -2.36 11.49 2.64
C GLY A 5 -3.49 10.61 3.09
N VAL A 6 -3.10 9.40 3.49
CA VAL A 6 -3.99 8.38 4.03
C VAL A 6 -3.43 7.94 5.37
N MET A 7 -4.31 7.75 6.35
CA MET A 7 -3.93 7.17 7.63
C MET A 7 -4.53 5.77 7.77
N LEU A 8 -3.68 4.81 8.10
CA LEU A 8 -4.10 3.46 8.42
C LEU A 8 -4.11 3.30 9.94
N GLY A 9 -5.30 3.12 10.51
CA GLY A 9 -5.45 2.82 11.92
C GLY A 9 -5.24 1.33 12.15
N SER A 10 -4.56 0.97 13.24
CA SER A 10 -4.22 -0.42 13.51
C SER A 10 -4.29 -0.73 15.01
N GLU A 11 -4.67 -1.95 15.33
CA GLU A 11 -4.55 -2.49 16.67
C GLU A 11 -3.09 -2.84 16.96
N ASN A 12 -2.30 -3.13 15.91
CA ASN A 12 -0.89 -3.50 16.00
C ASN A 12 -0.04 -2.58 15.13
N PRO A 13 0.05 -1.27 15.47
CA PRO A 13 0.70 -0.29 14.60
C PRO A 13 2.19 -0.54 14.39
N LYS A 14 2.89 -1.13 15.36
CA LYS A 14 4.31 -1.44 15.18
C LYS A 14 4.55 -2.50 14.13
N GLU A 15 3.71 -3.54 14.11
CA GLU A 15 3.77 -4.58 13.10
C GLU A 15 3.44 -4.02 11.72
N LEU A 16 2.38 -3.22 11.62
CA LEU A 16 1.99 -2.61 10.36
C LEU A 16 3.05 -1.63 9.87
N GLY A 17 3.60 -0.81 10.77
CA GLY A 17 4.69 0.12 10.43
C GLY A 17 5.94 -0.60 9.97
N ALA A 18 6.29 -1.72 10.61
CA ALA A 18 7.45 -2.52 10.19
C ALA A 18 7.25 -3.11 8.79
N PHE A 19 6.04 -3.55 8.48
CA PHE A 19 5.70 -4.05 7.15
C PHE A 19 5.92 -2.96 6.08
N TYR A 20 5.35 -1.79 6.28
CA TYR A 20 5.49 -0.70 5.30
C TYR A 20 6.91 -0.15 5.22
N THR A 21 7.70 -0.28 6.29
CA THR A 21 9.12 0.06 6.23
C THR A 21 9.84 -0.84 5.21
N LYS A 22 9.48 -2.11 5.16
CA LYS A 22 10.06 -3.04 4.17
C LYS A 22 9.57 -2.77 2.75
N VAL A 23 8.32 -2.37 2.61
CA VAL A 23 7.72 -2.11 1.29
C VAL A 23 8.16 -0.77 0.73
N LEU A 24 8.12 0.29 1.55
CA LEU A 24 8.30 1.68 1.11
C LEU A 24 9.67 2.26 1.44
N GLY A 25 10.43 1.60 2.32
CA GLY A 25 11.66 2.14 2.86
C GLY A 25 11.43 2.79 4.22
N LYS A 26 12.49 3.33 4.81
CA LYS A 26 12.45 3.90 6.14
C LYS A 26 11.42 5.03 6.24
N ALA A 27 10.64 5.04 7.33
CA ALA A 27 9.71 6.12 7.61
C ALA A 27 10.46 7.45 7.72
N GLY A 28 9.91 8.51 7.13
CA GLY A 28 10.46 9.85 7.25
C GLY A 28 10.22 10.44 8.64
N TRP A 29 9.21 9.95 9.33
CA TRP A 29 8.90 10.36 10.68
C TRP A 29 8.40 9.16 11.48
N GLU A 30 8.87 9.02 12.71
CA GLU A 30 8.50 7.94 13.60
C GLU A 30 8.45 8.46 15.03
N ASN A 31 7.39 8.15 15.75
CA ASN A 31 7.23 8.53 17.15
C ASN A 31 6.35 7.51 17.87
N GLY A 32 6.99 6.64 18.67
CA GLY A 32 6.29 5.58 19.39
C GLY A 32 5.62 4.61 18.40
N ASP A 33 4.29 4.57 18.43
CA ASP A 33 3.50 3.71 17.57
C ASP A 33 3.07 4.38 16.25
N TRP A 34 3.56 5.58 16.00
CA TRP A 34 3.23 6.36 14.81
C TRP A 34 4.37 6.35 13.80
N PHE A 35 4.00 6.19 12.53
CA PHE A 35 4.94 6.17 11.42
C PHE A 35 4.38 7.04 10.29
N GLY A 36 5.23 7.85 9.69
CA GLY A 36 4.87 8.64 8.51
C GLY A 36 5.82 8.33 7.37
N PHE A 37 5.28 7.93 6.24
CA PHE A 37 6.05 7.59 5.05
C PHE A 37 5.79 8.62 3.95
N ASP A 38 6.85 9.20 3.41
CA ASP A 38 6.75 10.04 2.23
C ASP A 38 6.61 9.13 1.01
N VAL A 39 5.53 9.30 0.28
CA VAL A 39 5.24 8.44 -0.87
C VAL A 39 4.96 9.30 -2.12
N GLY A 40 5.94 10.12 -2.47
CA GLY A 40 5.83 11.03 -3.61
C GLY A 40 5.10 12.31 -3.23
N THR A 41 3.93 12.53 -3.80
CA THR A 41 3.16 13.76 -3.56
C THR A 41 2.28 13.68 -2.31
N GLY A 42 2.26 12.55 -1.63
CA GLY A 42 1.42 12.34 -0.46
C GLY A 42 2.17 11.70 0.69
N ASN A 43 1.43 11.39 1.72
CA ASN A 43 1.94 10.79 2.94
C ASN A 43 1.08 9.59 3.32
N LEU A 44 1.72 8.49 3.71
CA LEU A 44 1.04 7.35 4.31
C LEU A 44 1.38 7.34 5.79
N MET A 45 0.36 7.42 6.64
CA MET A 45 0.53 7.35 8.09
C MET A 45 0.02 6.02 8.61
N VAL A 46 0.73 5.49 9.60
CA VAL A 46 0.32 4.30 10.35
C VAL A 46 0.29 4.66 11.82
N GLY A 47 -0.77 4.32 12.51
CA GLY A 47 -0.87 4.59 13.94
C GLY A 47 -1.98 3.81 14.61
N PRO A 48 -2.07 3.90 15.95
CA PRO A 48 -3.14 3.24 16.69
C PRO A 48 -4.47 3.98 16.49
N HIS A 49 -5.57 3.23 16.57
CA HIS A 49 -6.90 3.81 16.58
C HIS A 49 -7.79 2.96 17.49
N SER A 50 -8.43 3.63 18.44
CA SER A 50 -9.19 2.95 19.50
C SER A 50 -10.38 2.12 18.99
N GLU A 51 -10.92 2.47 17.84
CA GLU A 51 -12.07 1.76 17.27
C GLU A 51 -11.69 0.65 16.28
N VAL A 52 -10.40 0.46 16.03
CA VAL A 52 -9.92 -0.54 15.08
C VAL A 52 -9.49 -1.79 15.82
N LYS A 53 -10.10 -2.92 15.47
CA LYS A 53 -9.78 -4.23 16.02
C LYS A 53 -9.62 -5.24 14.90
N GLY A 54 -8.55 -6.03 14.97
CA GLY A 54 -8.30 -7.10 14.02
C GLY A 54 -8.08 -6.65 12.60
N LYS A 55 -8.45 -7.51 11.67
CA LYS A 55 -8.26 -7.27 10.24
C LYS A 55 -9.44 -6.55 9.61
N SER A 56 -9.19 -5.90 8.49
CA SER A 56 -10.23 -5.22 7.74
C SER A 56 -11.31 -6.19 7.26
N ASP A 57 -12.58 -5.84 7.47
CA ASP A 57 -13.72 -6.65 7.06
C ASP A 57 -14.06 -6.48 5.57
N ALA A 58 -13.68 -5.35 5.00
CA ALA A 58 -13.99 -5.02 3.61
C ALA A 58 -12.79 -4.32 2.94
N PRO A 59 -11.67 -5.04 2.78
CA PRO A 59 -10.41 -4.43 2.36
C PRO A 59 -10.42 -3.83 0.95
N GLY A 60 -11.31 -4.28 0.08
CA GLY A 60 -11.44 -3.71 -1.26
C GLY A 60 -12.19 -2.38 -1.31
N ARG A 61 -12.78 -1.94 -0.19
CA ARG A 61 -13.53 -0.69 -0.15
C ARG A 61 -12.62 0.53 -0.32
N ILE A 62 -11.44 0.49 0.27
CA ILE A 62 -10.42 1.54 0.13
C ILE A 62 -9.10 0.86 -0.18
N ILE A 63 -8.54 1.17 -1.33
CA ILE A 63 -7.28 0.56 -1.79
C ILE A 63 -6.26 1.68 -1.98
N THR A 64 -5.15 1.60 -1.23
CA THR A 64 -4.04 2.53 -1.40
C THR A 64 -3.28 2.16 -2.65
N ASN A 65 -3.09 3.11 -3.57
CA ASN A 65 -2.38 2.87 -4.82
C ASN A 65 -0.99 3.50 -4.79
N PHE A 66 0.01 2.70 -5.10
CA PHE A 66 1.39 3.16 -5.26
C PHE A 66 1.78 3.04 -6.72
N GLU A 67 2.29 4.13 -7.29
CA GLU A 67 2.79 4.11 -8.64
C GLU A 67 4.12 3.36 -8.69
N ALA A 68 4.25 2.45 -9.65
CA ALA A 68 5.48 1.71 -9.88
C ALA A 68 5.81 1.75 -11.36
N VAL A 69 7.03 2.18 -11.68
CA VAL A 69 7.49 2.24 -13.08
C VAL A 69 7.50 0.85 -13.70
N ASP A 70 7.92 -0.15 -12.92
CA ASP A 70 7.92 -1.55 -13.33
C ASP A 70 7.12 -2.37 -12.31
N VAL A 71 5.84 -2.57 -12.59
CA VAL A 71 4.92 -3.27 -11.70
C VAL A 71 5.38 -4.72 -11.44
N GLN A 72 5.86 -5.41 -12.47
CA GLN A 72 6.30 -6.79 -12.31
C GLN A 72 7.52 -6.91 -11.39
N ALA A 73 8.49 -6.02 -11.55
CA ALA A 73 9.69 -6.02 -10.71
C ALA A 73 9.36 -5.70 -9.25
N GLU A 74 8.53 -4.69 -9.03
CA GLU A 74 8.08 -4.32 -7.68
C GLU A 74 7.22 -5.41 -7.05
N PHE A 75 6.36 -6.04 -7.86
CA PHE A 75 5.56 -7.18 -7.41
C PHE A 75 6.45 -8.30 -6.88
N GLU A 76 7.48 -8.69 -7.64
CA GLU A 76 8.38 -9.77 -7.21
C GLU A 76 9.17 -9.38 -5.95
N ARG A 77 9.59 -8.14 -5.85
CA ARG A 77 10.29 -7.64 -4.67
C ARG A 77 9.42 -7.74 -3.41
N ILE A 78 8.18 -7.26 -3.49
CA ILE A 78 7.26 -7.24 -2.35
C ILE A 78 6.81 -8.65 -2.00
N LYS A 79 6.55 -9.48 -3.01
CA LYS A 79 6.22 -10.89 -2.80
C LYS A 79 7.33 -11.61 -2.04
N ALA A 80 8.60 -11.32 -2.37
CA ALA A 80 9.75 -11.93 -1.71
C ALA A 80 9.87 -11.51 -0.23
N LEU A 81 9.27 -10.40 0.16
CA LEU A 81 9.20 -9.98 1.57
C LEU A 81 8.17 -10.77 2.37
N GLY A 82 7.40 -11.62 1.72
CA GLY A 82 6.37 -12.44 2.38
C GLY A 82 4.99 -11.81 2.41
N ALA A 83 4.76 -10.73 1.66
CA ALA A 83 3.44 -10.09 1.60
C ALA A 83 2.40 -11.02 0.96
N GLU A 84 1.17 -10.95 1.46
CA GLU A 84 0.07 -11.73 0.91
C GLU A 84 -0.34 -11.20 -0.46
N VAL A 85 -0.32 -12.06 -1.46
CA VAL A 85 -0.73 -11.71 -2.83
C VAL A 85 -2.24 -11.83 -2.95
N VAL A 86 -2.90 -10.77 -3.40
CA VAL A 86 -4.34 -10.78 -3.70
C VAL A 86 -4.56 -10.93 -5.20
N ALA A 87 -3.82 -10.17 -6.00
CA ALA A 87 -3.88 -10.29 -7.45
C ALA A 87 -2.47 -10.14 -8.04
N VAL A 88 -2.06 -11.11 -8.83
CA VAL A 88 -0.81 -11.05 -9.59
C VAL A 88 -0.90 -9.96 -10.67
N PRO A 89 0.22 -9.50 -11.22
CA PRO A 89 0.17 -8.44 -12.24
C PRO A 89 -0.78 -8.79 -13.39
N TYR A 90 -1.65 -7.83 -13.74
CA TYR A 90 -2.62 -7.99 -14.81
C TYR A 90 -2.88 -6.66 -15.50
N GLN A 91 -3.41 -6.73 -16.70
CA GLN A 91 -3.78 -5.57 -17.49
C GLN A 91 -5.29 -5.41 -17.43
N PRO A 92 -5.81 -4.39 -16.70
CA PRO A 92 -7.26 -4.23 -16.52
C PRO A 92 -7.99 -3.89 -17.82
N ASP A 93 -7.28 -3.23 -18.76
CA ASP A 93 -7.86 -2.84 -20.04
C ASP A 93 -6.76 -2.93 -21.12
N LYS A 94 -6.47 -4.14 -21.54
CA LYS A 94 -5.41 -4.44 -22.49
C LYS A 94 -5.62 -3.77 -23.86
N GLU A 95 -6.87 -3.59 -24.25
CA GLU A 95 -7.19 -3.07 -25.58
C GLU A 95 -6.98 -1.57 -25.70
N THR A 96 -7.44 -0.80 -24.71
CA THR A 96 -7.35 0.67 -24.77
C THR A 96 -6.21 1.24 -23.95
N SER A 97 -5.71 0.47 -22.96
CA SER A 97 -4.63 0.91 -22.06
C SER A 97 -3.61 -0.21 -21.88
N PRO A 98 -2.89 -0.60 -22.95
CA PRO A 98 -2.01 -1.78 -22.91
C PRO A 98 -0.77 -1.61 -22.03
N LYS A 99 -0.42 -0.39 -21.66
CA LYS A 99 0.73 -0.14 -20.78
C LYS A 99 0.38 -0.15 -19.31
N VAL A 100 -0.90 -0.20 -18.98
CA VAL A 100 -1.35 -0.18 -17.57
C VAL A 100 -1.34 -1.59 -17.01
N TRP A 101 -0.59 -1.75 -15.92
CA TRP A 101 -0.53 -2.99 -15.14
C TRP A 101 -0.91 -2.67 -13.70
N LEU A 102 -1.61 -3.59 -13.09
CA LEU A 102 -1.99 -3.52 -11.68
C LEU A 102 -1.59 -4.81 -10.99
N ALA A 103 -1.27 -4.72 -9.69
CA ALA A 103 -1.06 -5.88 -8.84
C ALA A 103 -1.51 -5.51 -7.44
N THR A 104 -2.08 -6.45 -6.70
CA THR A 104 -2.67 -6.15 -5.39
C THR A 104 -2.11 -7.08 -4.31
N PHE A 105 -1.79 -6.50 -3.17
CA PHE A 105 -1.36 -7.20 -1.97
C PHE A 105 -2.27 -6.84 -0.80
N ALA A 106 -2.22 -7.67 0.23
CA ALA A 106 -2.80 -7.33 1.53
C ALA A 106 -1.67 -7.11 2.54
N ASP A 107 -1.81 -6.10 3.39
CA ASP A 107 -0.89 -5.86 4.49
C ASP A 107 -1.25 -6.76 5.70
N PRO A 108 -0.47 -6.73 6.81
CA PRO A 108 -0.76 -7.59 7.97
C PRO A 108 -2.15 -7.39 8.58
N ASP A 109 -2.74 -6.22 8.43
CA ASP A 109 -4.10 -5.95 8.92
C ASP A 109 -5.17 -6.29 7.88
N GLY A 110 -4.78 -6.87 6.76
CA GLY A 110 -5.69 -7.23 5.68
C GLY A 110 -6.11 -6.08 4.80
N ASN A 111 -5.54 -4.88 4.96
CA ASN A 111 -5.83 -3.78 4.05
C ASN A 111 -5.19 -4.05 2.70
N TYR A 112 -5.92 -3.76 1.62
CA TYR A 112 -5.37 -3.90 0.29
C TYR A 112 -4.54 -2.68 -0.08
N PHE A 113 -3.41 -2.93 -0.74
CA PHE A 113 -2.69 -1.88 -1.46
C PHE A 113 -2.33 -2.41 -2.85
N GLN A 114 -2.21 -1.52 -3.79
CA GLN A 114 -2.11 -1.86 -5.19
C GLN A 114 -0.91 -1.14 -5.81
N LEU A 115 -0.19 -1.87 -6.64
CA LEU A 115 0.82 -1.28 -7.50
C LEU A 115 0.13 -0.92 -8.82
N ALA A 116 0.42 0.25 -9.33
CA ALA A 116 -0.15 0.72 -10.60
C ALA A 116 0.94 1.35 -11.45
N SER A 117 0.92 1.04 -12.74
CA SER A 117 1.79 1.70 -13.70
C SER A 117 1.56 3.22 -13.68
N PRO A 118 2.56 4.04 -14.05
CA PRO A 118 2.35 5.46 -14.17
C PRO A 118 1.18 5.76 -15.10
N TRP A 119 0.38 6.73 -14.71
CA TRP A 119 -0.75 7.17 -15.54
C TRP A 119 -0.20 7.90 -16.76
N GLU A 120 -0.59 7.43 -17.92
CA GLU A 120 -0.24 8.08 -19.19
C GLU A 120 -1.48 8.69 -19.80
N SER A 121 -1.42 9.99 -20.04
CA SER A 121 -2.47 10.72 -20.72
C SER A 121 -2.26 10.69 -22.25
#